data_5dc68b4836e0e3ddc271795fc191478e
#
_entry.id   5dc68b4836e0e3ddc271795fc191478e
#
_cell.length_a   1.000
_cell.length_b   1.000
_cell.length_c   1.000
_cell.angle_alpha   90.00
_cell.angle_beta   90.00
_cell.angle_gamma   90.00
#
_symmetry.space_group_name_H-M   'P 1'
#
loop_
_entity.id
_entity.type
_entity.pdbx_description
1 polymer ?
#
loop_
_entity_poly.entity_id
_entity_poly.type
_entity_poly.pdbx_seq_one_letter_code
_entity_poly.pdbx_strand_id
1 'polypeptide(L)'
;MKQLPRLLAATAVLLLFGSCAKQSETIKIGEYGSLTGKEATFGQSSHKGIIMALEEINAAGGVLGKQLELLAEDNQTRPGESATVAKKLLTRDKVVALLGEVSSGRSLEAAPIAQASKIPMIAPAATNPRVTEVGDYIFRVCFIDDFQGTAMANFALNDLKAKNVAIISSVSNAYSVGLAKFFRDTFESAGGTIAVEQKYSEGDKDFRAQLTAVKAANVEAVFLPGYYTESALIVRQARELGLTIPFLGGDGWESDKLLEIGGDALNGCFYSTHFSPENQDPKVAEFVQKFKARWNNETPDAFAALGYDAALVLADAITRAGTTDGPALRDALAATKDFPGASGRTTIDAQRNAKKGATIISIRNAKLAFHKTVAP
;
A
#
# COMPACT_ATOMS: atom_id res chain seq x y z
N MET A 1 -13.85 82.92 -48.32
CA MET A 1 -13.45 82.75 -46.91
C MET A 1 -14.17 81.52 -46.41
N LYS A 2 -13.48 80.38 -46.37
CA LYS A 2 -14.03 79.13 -45.86
C LYS A 2 -13.04 78.59 -44.79
N GLN A 3 -13.52 78.49 -43.53
CA GLN A 3 -12.72 78.00 -42.41
C GLN A 3 -12.73 76.44 -42.44
N LEU A 4 -11.59 75.85 -42.33
CA LEU A 4 -11.39 74.43 -42.09
C LEU A 4 -11.39 74.17 -40.57
N PRO A 5 -12.05 73.07 -40.08
CA PRO A 5 -11.91 72.64 -38.68
C PRO A 5 -10.68 71.75 -38.52
N ARG A 6 -9.90 72.00 -37.47
CA ARG A 6 -8.81 71.15 -37.03
C ARG A 6 -9.31 69.88 -36.36
N LEU A 7 -9.03 68.71 -36.91
CA LEU A 7 -9.22 67.42 -36.25
C LEU A 7 -8.07 67.21 -35.27
N LEU A 8 -8.40 67.06 -33.99
CA LEU A 8 -7.50 66.54 -32.94
C LEU A 8 -7.57 65.01 -33.00
N ALA A 9 -6.46 64.40 -33.38
CA ALA A 9 -6.28 62.94 -33.26
C ALA A 9 -5.84 62.62 -31.82
N ALA A 10 -6.72 62.00 -31.04
CA ALA A 10 -6.38 61.46 -29.73
C ALA A 10 -5.78 60.06 -29.91
N THR A 11 -4.47 59.93 -29.69
CA THR A 11 -3.74 58.68 -29.72
C THR A 11 -3.96 57.97 -28.38
N ALA A 12 -4.84 56.94 -28.36
CA ALA A 12 -5.02 56.05 -27.21
C ALA A 12 -3.84 55.06 -27.14
N VAL A 13 -2.96 55.24 -26.17
CA VAL A 13 -1.90 54.27 -25.85
C VAL A 13 -2.52 53.15 -25.03
N LEU A 14 -2.80 52.00 -25.66
CA LEU A 14 -3.15 50.76 -24.99
C LEU A 14 -1.89 50.21 -24.30
N LEU A 15 -1.79 50.39 -22.99
CA LEU A 15 -0.87 49.69 -22.13
C LEU A 15 -1.31 48.21 -22.02
N LEU A 16 -0.76 47.35 -22.85
CA LEU A 16 -0.80 45.89 -22.68
C LEU A 16 0.02 45.51 -21.44
N PHE A 17 -0.64 45.41 -20.29
CA PHE A 17 -0.07 44.69 -19.16
C PHE A 17 0.01 43.22 -19.55
N GLY A 18 1.13 42.80 -20.13
CA GLY A 18 1.51 41.42 -20.26
C GLY A 18 1.71 40.84 -18.85
N SER A 19 0.65 40.24 -18.30
CA SER A 19 0.76 39.40 -17.13
C SER A 19 1.63 38.21 -17.53
N CYS A 20 2.96 38.28 -17.32
CA CYS A 20 3.80 37.10 -17.22
C CYS A 20 3.27 36.31 -16.01
N ALA A 21 2.34 35.42 -16.25
CA ALA A 21 2.03 34.38 -15.28
C ALA A 21 3.34 33.61 -15.06
N LYS A 22 4.04 33.93 -13.96
CA LYS A 22 5.12 33.12 -13.45
C LYS A 22 4.52 31.72 -13.31
N GLN A 23 4.96 30.76 -14.15
CA GLN A 23 4.59 29.37 -14.00
C GLN A 23 4.95 29.01 -12.55
N SER A 24 3.94 28.78 -11.72
CA SER A 24 4.15 28.47 -10.30
C SER A 24 4.97 27.20 -10.28
N GLU A 25 6.18 27.27 -9.70
CA GLU A 25 6.99 26.08 -9.51
C GLU A 25 6.19 25.04 -8.73
N THR A 26 6.01 23.85 -9.28
CA THR A 26 5.33 22.73 -8.61
C THR A 26 6.29 22.02 -7.66
N ILE A 27 5.76 21.37 -6.63
CA ILE A 27 6.50 20.41 -5.81
C ILE A 27 6.31 19.04 -6.46
N LYS A 28 7.39 18.47 -7.00
CA LYS A 28 7.34 17.17 -7.67
C LYS A 28 7.44 16.03 -6.68
N ILE A 29 6.43 15.17 -6.69
CA ILE A 29 6.35 13.94 -5.90
C ILE A 29 6.54 12.77 -6.87
N GLY A 30 7.44 11.85 -6.57
CA GLY A 30 7.62 10.63 -7.33
C GLY A 30 6.73 9.52 -6.78
N GLU A 31 6.07 8.80 -7.67
CA GLU A 31 5.43 7.54 -7.35
C GLU A 31 6.11 6.43 -8.17
N TYR A 32 6.36 5.29 -7.55
CA TYR A 32 6.74 4.08 -8.24
C TYR A 32 5.87 2.93 -7.74
N GLY A 33 5.38 2.12 -8.67
CA GLY A 33 4.44 1.06 -8.32
C GLY A 33 4.33 0.01 -9.42
N SER A 34 3.77 -1.14 -9.07
CA SER A 34 3.39 -2.18 -10.01
C SER A 34 2.08 -1.77 -10.71
N LEU A 35 2.13 -0.84 -11.69
CA LEU A 35 0.94 -0.39 -12.40
C LEU A 35 0.53 -1.39 -13.49
N THR A 36 1.45 -2.24 -13.94
CA THR A 36 1.22 -3.37 -14.82
C THR A 36 1.89 -4.64 -14.27
N GLY A 37 1.65 -5.80 -14.90
CA GLY A 37 2.21 -7.08 -14.49
C GLY A 37 1.32 -7.84 -13.51
N LYS A 38 1.90 -8.85 -12.83
CA LYS A 38 1.14 -9.80 -11.99
C LYS A 38 0.62 -9.21 -10.67
N GLU A 39 1.18 -8.09 -10.20
CA GLU A 39 0.78 -7.37 -8.97
C GLU A 39 0.08 -6.04 -9.31
N ALA A 40 -0.41 -5.87 -10.54
CA ALA A 40 -0.94 -4.60 -11.04
C ALA A 40 -2.09 -4.03 -10.18
N THR A 41 -2.94 -4.87 -9.60
CA THR A 41 -4.05 -4.41 -8.75
C THR A 41 -3.54 -3.64 -7.54
N PHE A 42 -2.41 -4.04 -6.97
CA PHE A 42 -1.79 -3.36 -5.82
C PHE A 42 -1.38 -1.92 -6.16
N GLY A 43 -0.58 -1.77 -7.21
CA GLY A 43 -0.09 -0.47 -7.63
C GLY A 43 -1.21 0.44 -8.13
N GLN A 44 -2.13 -0.09 -8.94
CA GLN A 44 -3.27 0.68 -9.46
C GLN A 44 -4.19 1.19 -8.34
N SER A 45 -4.43 0.38 -7.32
CA SER A 45 -5.24 0.77 -6.18
C SER A 45 -4.57 1.89 -5.36
N SER A 46 -3.30 1.72 -4.98
CA SER A 46 -2.52 2.73 -4.29
C SER A 46 -2.44 4.04 -5.09
N HIS A 47 -2.20 3.95 -6.40
CA HIS A 47 -2.16 5.08 -7.32
C HIS A 47 -3.45 5.91 -7.29
N LYS A 48 -4.62 5.25 -7.32
CA LYS A 48 -5.91 5.94 -7.21
C LYS A 48 -6.03 6.74 -5.91
N GLY A 49 -5.60 6.17 -4.80
CA GLY A 49 -5.59 6.84 -3.51
C GLY A 49 -4.65 8.06 -3.50
N ILE A 50 -3.43 7.90 -4.00
CA ILE A 50 -2.44 8.98 -4.11
C ILE A 50 -2.97 10.13 -4.97
N ILE A 51 -3.50 9.83 -6.17
CA ILE A 51 -4.09 10.86 -7.05
C ILE A 51 -5.18 11.64 -6.32
N MET A 52 -6.12 10.95 -5.69
CA MET A 52 -7.24 11.60 -5.02
C MET A 52 -6.76 12.53 -3.90
N ALA A 53 -5.78 12.11 -3.10
CA ALA A 53 -5.20 12.95 -2.06
C ALA A 53 -4.53 14.21 -2.65
N LEU A 54 -3.74 14.07 -3.70
CA LEU A 54 -3.07 15.19 -4.34
C LEU A 54 -4.05 16.15 -5.01
N GLU A 55 -5.12 15.66 -5.61
CA GLU A 55 -6.21 16.48 -6.16
C GLU A 55 -6.88 17.31 -5.05
N GLU A 56 -7.19 16.70 -3.89
CA GLU A 56 -7.79 17.42 -2.74
C GLU A 56 -6.83 18.46 -2.16
N ILE A 57 -5.56 18.13 -1.99
CA ILE A 57 -4.53 19.06 -1.51
C ILE A 57 -4.39 20.24 -2.46
N ASN A 58 -4.34 19.97 -3.75
CA ASN A 58 -4.19 21.01 -4.77
C ASN A 58 -5.43 21.91 -4.87
N ALA A 59 -6.62 21.35 -4.75
CA ALA A 59 -7.87 22.11 -4.70
C ALA A 59 -7.95 23.03 -3.47
N ALA A 60 -7.32 22.63 -2.35
CA ALA A 60 -7.21 23.45 -1.13
C ALA A 60 -6.09 24.52 -1.21
N GLY A 61 -5.40 24.66 -2.34
CA GLY A 61 -4.34 25.67 -2.55
C GLY A 61 -2.93 25.12 -2.56
N GLY A 62 -2.75 23.80 -2.48
CA GLY A 62 -1.46 23.12 -2.51
C GLY A 62 -0.73 23.17 -1.17
N VAL A 63 0.59 22.99 -1.21
CA VAL A 63 1.48 23.00 -0.04
C VAL A 63 2.52 24.11 -0.21
N LEU A 64 2.77 24.90 0.83
CA LEU A 64 3.67 26.07 0.78
C LEU A 64 3.35 27.04 -0.38
N GLY A 65 2.05 27.16 -0.75
CA GLY A 65 1.61 27.98 -1.86
C GLY A 65 1.94 27.44 -3.26
N LYS A 66 2.35 26.17 -3.35
CA LYS A 66 2.68 25.47 -4.60
C LYS A 66 1.78 24.28 -4.81
N GLN A 67 1.46 23.98 -6.07
CA GLN A 67 0.75 22.75 -6.43
C GLN A 67 1.68 21.54 -6.35
N LEU A 68 1.15 20.38 -5.98
CA LEU A 68 1.85 19.11 -6.02
C LEU A 68 1.70 18.49 -7.42
N GLU A 69 2.79 18.04 -7.99
CA GLU A 69 2.85 17.36 -9.29
C GLU A 69 3.30 15.90 -9.07
N LEU A 70 2.46 14.94 -9.48
CA LEU A 70 2.79 13.53 -9.40
C LEU A 70 3.51 13.06 -10.67
N LEU A 71 4.67 12.45 -10.48
CA LEU A 71 5.41 11.73 -11.52
C LEU A 71 5.38 10.24 -11.19
N ALA A 72 4.49 9.51 -11.86
CA ALA A 72 4.29 8.08 -11.62
C ALA A 72 5.08 7.23 -12.62
N GLU A 73 5.76 6.20 -12.13
CA GLU A 73 6.55 5.25 -12.89
C GLU A 73 6.13 3.81 -12.60
N ASP A 74 5.94 3.04 -13.67
CA ASP A 74 5.58 1.63 -13.60
C ASP A 74 6.81 0.73 -13.52
N ASN A 75 6.94 -0.05 -12.45
CA ASN A 75 8.00 -1.06 -12.32
C ASN A 75 7.63 -2.40 -13.00
N GLN A 76 6.43 -2.51 -13.58
CA GLN A 76 5.93 -3.67 -14.32
C GLN A 76 5.97 -4.98 -13.53
N THR A 77 6.02 -4.91 -12.21
CA THR A 77 6.24 -6.07 -11.33
C THR A 77 7.55 -6.83 -11.63
N ARG A 78 8.53 -6.19 -12.27
CA ARG A 78 9.78 -6.83 -12.67
C ARG A 78 10.88 -6.65 -11.63
N PRO A 79 11.68 -7.68 -11.34
CA PRO A 79 12.86 -7.54 -10.48
C PRO A 79 13.84 -6.48 -11.03
N GLY A 80 14.31 -5.59 -10.14
CA GLY A 80 15.27 -4.53 -10.45
C GLY A 80 14.66 -3.27 -11.06
N GLU A 81 13.41 -3.30 -11.56
CA GLU A 81 12.79 -2.12 -12.16
C GLU A 81 12.44 -1.04 -11.13
N SER A 82 12.08 -1.41 -9.90
CA SER A 82 11.86 -0.42 -8.84
C SER A 82 13.10 0.41 -8.55
N ALA A 83 14.28 -0.20 -8.58
CA ALA A 83 15.54 0.52 -8.45
C ALA A 83 15.77 1.47 -9.63
N THR A 84 15.50 1.01 -10.85
CA THR A 84 15.66 1.80 -12.08
C THR A 84 14.77 3.02 -12.09
N VAL A 85 13.47 2.86 -11.83
CA VAL A 85 12.51 3.96 -11.85
C VAL A 85 12.70 4.92 -10.67
N ALA A 86 13.04 4.42 -9.47
CA ALA A 86 13.39 5.26 -8.33
C ALA A 86 14.61 6.14 -8.62
N LYS A 87 15.67 5.57 -9.21
CA LYS A 87 16.85 6.34 -9.63
C LYS A 87 16.47 7.42 -10.64
N LYS A 88 15.62 7.12 -11.63
CA LYS A 88 15.12 8.09 -12.62
C LYS A 88 14.40 9.25 -11.94
N LEU A 89 13.43 8.97 -11.08
CA LEU A 89 12.65 9.98 -10.35
C LEU A 89 13.55 10.89 -9.50
N LEU A 90 14.51 10.32 -8.78
CA LEU A 90 15.39 11.05 -7.87
C LEU A 90 16.46 11.86 -8.60
N THR A 91 17.09 11.30 -9.64
CA THR A 91 18.27 11.94 -10.27
C THR A 91 17.94 12.81 -11.47
N ARG A 92 16.98 12.38 -12.31
CA ARG A 92 16.56 13.09 -13.53
C ARG A 92 15.40 14.04 -13.26
N ASP A 93 14.37 13.52 -12.65
CA ASP A 93 13.10 14.23 -12.52
C ASP A 93 13.09 15.13 -11.25
N LYS A 94 14.04 14.91 -10.31
CA LYS A 94 14.29 15.72 -9.13
C LYS A 94 13.09 15.84 -8.20
N VAL A 95 12.42 14.72 -7.95
CA VAL A 95 11.33 14.66 -6.98
C VAL A 95 11.83 14.88 -5.55
N VAL A 96 10.99 15.45 -4.69
CA VAL A 96 11.35 15.76 -3.28
C VAL A 96 11.06 14.62 -2.33
N ALA A 97 10.24 13.67 -2.74
CA ALA A 97 9.92 12.45 -1.99
C ALA A 97 9.46 11.34 -2.96
N LEU A 98 9.55 10.08 -2.51
CA LEU A 98 9.00 8.92 -3.19
C LEU A 98 7.80 8.37 -2.41
N LEU A 99 6.69 8.12 -3.09
CA LEU A 99 5.56 7.32 -2.64
C LEU A 99 5.60 5.96 -3.36
N GLY A 100 5.54 4.89 -2.60
CA GLY A 100 5.62 3.52 -3.13
C GLY A 100 6.54 2.65 -2.27
N GLU A 101 6.45 1.39 -2.35
CA GLU A 101 5.57 0.54 -3.10
C GLU A 101 4.68 -0.29 -2.15
N VAL A 102 3.70 -1.01 -2.70
CA VAL A 102 2.86 -1.93 -1.91
C VAL A 102 3.65 -3.18 -1.56
N SER A 103 4.36 -3.79 -2.52
CA SER A 103 5.10 -5.03 -2.26
C SER A 103 6.47 -4.79 -1.63
N SER A 104 6.77 -5.57 -0.57
CA SER A 104 7.98 -5.42 0.23
C SER A 104 9.26 -5.64 -0.59
N GLY A 105 9.27 -6.63 -1.49
CA GLY A 105 10.42 -6.91 -2.36
C GLY A 105 10.77 -5.72 -3.25
N ARG A 106 9.77 -5.08 -3.83
CA ARG A 106 9.94 -3.90 -4.69
C ARG A 106 10.38 -2.67 -3.90
N SER A 107 9.83 -2.51 -2.69
CA SER A 107 10.27 -1.44 -1.78
C SER A 107 11.73 -1.59 -1.37
N LEU A 108 12.19 -2.82 -1.10
CA LEU A 108 13.60 -3.12 -0.77
C LEU A 108 14.57 -2.82 -1.93
N GLU A 109 14.12 -2.85 -3.19
CA GLU A 109 14.93 -2.45 -4.35
C GLU A 109 15.13 -0.93 -4.41
N ALA A 110 14.10 -0.13 -4.12
CA ALA A 110 14.14 1.34 -4.22
C ALA A 110 14.74 2.01 -2.97
N ALA A 111 14.51 1.45 -1.78
CA ALA A 111 14.89 2.05 -0.51
C ALA A 111 16.38 2.42 -0.39
N PRO A 112 17.37 1.61 -0.80
CA PRO A 112 18.79 2.00 -0.76
C PRO A 112 19.10 3.24 -1.61
N ILE A 113 18.38 3.44 -2.72
CA ILE A 113 18.59 4.56 -3.63
C ILE A 113 18.03 5.85 -3.01
N ALA A 114 16.84 5.77 -2.43
CA ALA A 114 16.22 6.89 -1.69
C ALA A 114 17.10 7.29 -0.49
N GLN A 115 17.58 6.31 0.29
CA GLN A 115 18.46 6.52 1.43
C GLN A 115 19.76 7.22 1.01
N ALA A 116 20.43 6.73 -0.03
CA ALA A 116 21.68 7.30 -0.53
C ALA A 116 21.48 8.73 -1.07
N SER A 117 20.31 9.02 -1.63
CA SER A 117 19.93 10.34 -2.15
C SER A 117 19.50 11.31 -1.04
N LYS A 118 19.32 10.84 0.19
CA LYS A 118 18.75 11.60 1.32
C LYS A 118 17.39 12.22 0.99
N ILE A 119 16.56 11.48 0.25
CA ILE A 119 15.21 11.87 -0.11
C ILE A 119 14.24 10.87 0.52
N PRO A 120 13.24 11.33 1.28
CA PRO A 120 12.32 10.44 1.95
C PRO A 120 11.53 9.55 0.99
N MET A 121 11.37 8.28 1.37
CA MET A 121 10.49 7.31 0.75
C MET A 121 9.43 6.88 1.76
N ILE A 122 8.18 6.90 1.36
CA ILE A 122 7.04 6.43 2.16
C ILE A 122 6.41 5.25 1.44
N ALA A 123 6.55 4.05 2.02
CA ALA A 123 5.88 2.86 1.52
C ALA A 123 4.42 2.85 2.04
N PRO A 124 3.41 2.82 1.14
CA PRO A 124 2.03 2.73 1.57
C PRO A 124 1.72 1.43 2.32
N ALA A 125 2.17 0.30 1.79
CA ALA A 125 1.76 -1.02 2.29
C ALA A 125 2.88 -2.08 2.37
N ALA A 126 4.14 -1.74 2.14
CA ALA A 126 5.23 -2.71 2.29
C ALA A 126 5.47 -3.03 3.77
N THR A 127 5.00 -4.19 4.20
CA THR A 127 4.90 -4.60 5.61
C THR A 127 6.16 -5.24 6.20
N ASN A 128 7.08 -5.75 5.35
CA ASN A 128 8.29 -6.40 5.84
C ASN A 128 9.17 -5.41 6.63
N PRO A 129 9.56 -5.72 7.91
CA PRO A 129 10.35 -4.82 8.75
C PRO A 129 11.63 -4.31 8.10
N ARG A 130 12.29 -5.16 7.29
CA ARG A 130 13.55 -4.83 6.61
C ARG A 130 13.47 -3.58 5.72
N VAL A 131 12.28 -3.18 5.29
CA VAL A 131 12.11 -2.01 4.41
C VAL A 131 12.58 -0.72 5.12
N THR A 132 12.15 -0.47 6.34
CA THR A 132 12.58 0.72 7.12
C THR A 132 13.96 0.55 7.78
N GLU A 133 14.43 -0.68 7.94
CA GLU A 133 15.79 -0.96 8.42
C GLU A 133 16.89 -0.52 7.44
N VAL A 134 16.56 -0.28 6.16
CA VAL A 134 17.51 0.23 5.16
C VAL A 134 18.12 1.56 5.55
N GLY A 135 17.33 2.44 6.20
CA GLY A 135 17.87 3.71 6.65
C GLY A 135 16.82 4.70 7.16
N ASP A 136 17.29 5.85 7.62
CA ASP A 136 16.49 6.87 8.32
C ASP A 136 15.63 7.75 7.40
N TYR A 137 15.76 7.60 6.08
CA TYR A 137 14.90 8.26 5.09
C TYR A 137 13.75 7.36 4.61
N ILE A 138 13.63 6.14 5.15
CA ILE A 138 12.62 5.17 4.71
C ILE A 138 11.52 5.03 5.77
N PHE A 139 10.28 5.30 5.36
CA PHE A 139 9.09 5.33 6.18
C PHE A 139 8.00 4.42 5.63
N ARG A 140 6.98 4.13 6.44
CA ARG A 140 5.74 3.47 6.01
C ARG A 140 4.54 4.00 6.78
N VAL A 141 3.36 3.90 6.18
CA VAL A 141 2.08 4.24 6.82
C VAL A 141 1.22 3.02 7.14
N CYS A 142 1.72 1.81 6.89
CA CYS A 142 1.08 0.53 7.21
C CYS A 142 1.65 -0.08 8.50
N PHE A 143 0.96 -1.07 9.07
CA PHE A 143 1.53 -1.96 10.10
C PHE A 143 2.66 -2.83 9.53
N ILE A 144 3.33 -3.61 10.36
CA ILE A 144 4.43 -4.51 9.96
C ILE A 144 4.09 -5.98 10.16
N ASP A 145 4.87 -6.85 9.51
CA ASP A 145 4.63 -8.30 9.48
C ASP A 145 4.76 -8.97 10.84
N ASP A 146 5.51 -8.42 11.80
CA ASP A 146 5.59 -8.98 13.15
C ASP A 146 4.24 -8.90 13.86
N PHE A 147 3.58 -7.75 13.76
CA PHE A 147 2.22 -7.57 14.26
C PHE A 147 1.22 -8.41 13.47
N GLN A 148 1.30 -8.41 12.13
CA GLN A 148 0.40 -9.16 11.27
C GLN A 148 0.49 -10.67 11.52
N GLY A 149 1.70 -11.20 11.60
CA GLY A 149 1.95 -12.62 11.89
C GLY A 149 1.42 -13.02 13.27
N THR A 150 1.67 -12.18 14.29
CA THR A 150 1.12 -12.35 15.63
C THR A 150 -0.41 -12.34 15.64
N ALA A 151 -1.03 -11.39 14.95
CA ALA A 151 -2.50 -11.29 14.85
C ALA A 151 -3.11 -12.55 14.22
N MET A 152 -2.53 -13.04 13.12
CA MET A 152 -3.03 -14.23 12.43
C MET A 152 -2.75 -15.53 13.19
N ALA A 153 -1.63 -15.65 13.91
CA ALA A 153 -1.36 -16.78 14.79
C ALA A 153 -2.37 -16.84 15.94
N ASN A 154 -2.63 -15.72 16.59
CA ASN A 154 -3.64 -15.60 17.63
C ASN A 154 -5.06 -15.88 17.10
N PHE A 155 -5.37 -15.43 15.89
CA PHE A 155 -6.65 -15.73 15.24
C PHE A 155 -6.80 -17.24 15.00
N ALA A 156 -5.79 -17.91 14.49
CA ALA A 156 -5.80 -19.35 14.31
C ALA A 156 -6.04 -20.11 15.63
N LEU A 157 -5.30 -19.76 16.69
CA LEU A 157 -5.40 -20.40 17.99
C LEU A 157 -6.71 -20.10 18.72
N ASN A 158 -7.11 -18.83 18.76
CA ASN A 158 -8.15 -18.37 19.66
C ASN A 158 -9.53 -18.31 19.01
N ASP A 159 -9.63 -17.99 17.72
CA ASP A 159 -10.89 -17.88 17.01
C ASP A 159 -11.24 -19.20 16.30
N LEU A 160 -10.29 -19.77 15.55
CA LEU A 160 -10.51 -21.03 14.84
C LEU A 160 -10.25 -22.28 15.71
N LYS A 161 -9.61 -22.12 16.87
CA LYS A 161 -9.20 -23.23 17.76
C LYS A 161 -8.25 -24.22 17.10
N ALA A 162 -7.59 -23.79 16.02
CA ALA A 162 -6.62 -24.60 15.31
C ALA A 162 -5.30 -24.64 16.10
N LYS A 163 -4.85 -25.84 16.48
CA LYS A 163 -3.61 -26.08 17.21
C LYS A 163 -2.53 -26.76 16.37
N ASN A 164 -2.92 -27.32 15.24
CA ASN A 164 -2.05 -28.02 14.32
C ASN A 164 -2.26 -27.46 12.91
N VAL A 165 -1.28 -26.72 12.38
CA VAL A 165 -1.43 -26.02 11.10
C VAL A 165 -0.28 -26.30 10.14
N ALA A 166 -0.49 -26.05 8.86
CA ALA A 166 0.54 -26.00 7.85
C ALA A 166 0.90 -24.56 7.49
N ILE A 167 2.12 -24.35 7.00
CA ILE A 167 2.50 -23.10 6.32
C ILE A 167 2.85 -23.42 4.86
N ILE A 168 2.31 -22.66 3.92
CA ILE A 168 2.74 -22.68 2.51
C ILE A 168 3.22 -21.27 2.17
N SER A 169 4.51 -21.10 1.84
CA SER A 169 5.09 -19.76 1.60
C SER A 169 5.98 -19.72 0.37
N SER A 170 6.05 -18.55 -0.26
CA SER A 170 6.97 -18.33 -1.39
C SER A 170 8.41 -18.16 -0.89
N VAL A 171 9.36 -18.82 -1.56
CA VAL A 171 10.79 -18.64 -1.27
C VAL A 171 11.40 -17.41 -1.94
N SER A 172 10.76 -16.91 -2.99
CA SER A 172 11.25 -15.79 -3.79
C SER A 172 10.68 -14.43 -3.36
N ASN A 173 9.78 -14.41 -2.37
CA ASN A 173 9.08 -13.22 -1.92
C ASN A 173 9.47 -12.86 -0.48
N ALA A 174 10.11 -11.69 -0.29
CA ALA A 174 10.57 -11.23 1.02
C ALA A 174 9.43 -11.07 2.04
N TYR A 175 8.24 -10.60 1.60
CA TYR A 175 7.03 -10.53 2.42
C TYR A 175 6.61 -11.92 2.90
N SER A 176 6.44 -12.86 1.98
CA SER A 176 5.99 -14.22 2.29
C SER A 176 6.92 -14.94 3.29
N VAL A 177 8.23 -14.82 3.07
CA VAL A 177 9.25 -15.40 3.97
C VAL A 177 9.20 -14.77 5.36
N GLY A 178 9.11 -13.44 5.44
CA GLY A 178 9.07 -12.71 6.71
C GLY A 178 7.81 -13.00 7.51
N LEU A 179 6.66 -12.88 6.86
CA LEU A 179 5.36 -13.08 7.50
C LEU A 179 5.18 -14.55 7.97
N ALA A 180 5.64 -15.52 7.18
CA ALA A 180 5.64 -16.93 7.59
C ALA A 180 6.44 -17.16 8.88
N LYS A 181 7.60 -16.48 9.01
CA LYS A 181 8.42 -16.55 10.21
C LYS A 181 7.71 -15.99 11.44
N PHE A 182 7.14 -14.81 11.35
CA PHE A 182 6.46 -14.16 12.49
C PHE A 182 5.21 -14.94 12.94
N PHE A 183 4.46 -15.47 11.99
CA PHE A 183 3.34 -16.37 12.31
C PHE A 183 3.83 -17.62 13.05
N ARG A 184 4.84 -18.32 12.54
CA ARG A 184 5.40 -19.53 13.16
C ARG A 184 5.87 -19.24 14.58
N ASP A 185 6.74 -18.23 14.73
CA ASP A 185 7.37 -17.91 16.01
C ASP A 185 6.29 -17.64 17.10
N THR A 186 5.25 -16.89 16.75
CA THR A 186 4.12 -16.62 17.66
C THR A 186 3.29 -17.87 17.91
N PHE A 187 2.95 -18.61 16.84
CA PHE A 187 2.06 -19.78 16.94
C PHE A 187 2.66 -20.88 17.81
N GLU A 188 3.94 -21.18 17.62
CA GLU A 188 4.67 -22.20 18.41
C GLU A 188 4.88 -21.72 19.84
N SER A 189 5.26 -20.47 20.07
CA SER A 189 5.42 -19.91 21.42
C SER A 189 4.14 -19.92 22.24
N ALA A 190 2.98 -19.87 21.56
CA ALA A 190 1.66 -19.96 22.18
C ALA A 190 1.11 -21.39 22.28
N GLY A 191 1.94 -22.40 22.01
CA GLY A 191 1.61 -23.82 22.16
C GLY A 191 0.94 -24.47 20.96
N GLY A 192 0.94 -23.82 19.79
CA GLY A 192 0.54 -24.41 18.52
C GLY A 192 1.66 -25.25 17.91
N THR A 193 1.33 -26.06 16.92
CA THR A 193 2.27 -26.93 16.18
C THR A 193 2.22 -26.63 14.69
N ILE A 194 3.38 -26.40 14.08
CA ILE A 194 3.51 -26.35 12.62
C ILE A 194 3.83 -27.77 12.13
N ALA A 195 2.82 -28.52 11.70
CA ALA A 195 2.98 -29.92 11.30
C ALA A 195 3.79 -30.09 10.01
N VAL A 196 3.65 -29.16 9.08
CA VAL A 196 4.37 -29.19 7.80
C VAL A 196 4.54 -27.79 7.23
N GLU A 197 5.70 -27.54 6.65
CA GLU A 197 5.96 -26.35 5.86
C GLU A 197 6.24 -26.73 4.42
N GLN A 198 5.55 -26.05 3.50
CA GLN A 198 5.74 -26.23 2.06
C GLN A 198 6.16 -24.92 1.41
N LYS A 199 6.90 -25.01 0.34
CA LYS A 199 7.48 -23.88 -0.37
C LYS A 199 7.05 -23.89 -1.84
N TYR A 200 6.91 -22.69 -2.40
CA TYR A 200 6.71 -22.47 -3.83
C TYR A 200 7.52 -21.26 -4.30
N SER A 201 7.60 -21.05 -5.60
CA SER A 201 8.18 -19.85 -6.19
C SER A 201 7.08 -18.99 -6.84
N GLU A 202 7.25 -17.67 -6.79
CA GLU A 202 6.33 -16.79 -7.51
C GLU A 202 6.27 -17.16 -8.99
N GLY A 203 5.04 -17.24 -9.51
CA GLY A 203 4.77 -17.66 -10.89
C GLY A 203 4.50 -19.15 -11.07
N ASP A 204 4.67 -19.97 -10.02
CA ASP A 204 4.23 -21.36 -10.03
C ASP A 204 2.72 -21.45 -10.26
N LYS A 205 2.27 -22.50 -10.95
CA LYS A 205 0.86 -22.72 -11.30
C LYS A 205 0.30 -24.05 -10.82
N ASP A 206 1.16 -24.97 -10.40
CA ASP A 206 0.78 -26.29 -9.90
C ASP A 206 1.34 -26.49 -8.49
N PHE A 207 0.45 -26.69 -7.54
CA PHE A 207 0.75 -26.79 -6.11
C PHE A 207 0.31 -28.13 -5.52
N ARG A 208 -0.06 -29.10 -6.36
CA ARG A 208 -0.62 -30.39 -5.93
C ARG A 208 0.36 -31.19 -5.08
N ALA A 209 1.66 -31.08 -5.34
CA ALA A 209 2.68 -31.75 -4.52
C ALA A 209 2.70 -31.20 -3.09
N GLN A 210 2.74 -29.88 -2.93
CA GLN A 210 2.68 -29.20 -1.63
C GLN A 210 1.38 -29.52 -0.90
N LEU A 211 0.25 -29.47 -1.60
CA LEU A 211 -1.08 -29.73 -1.04
C LEU A 211 -1.26 -31.19 -0.63
N THR A 212 -0.64 -32.15 -1.34
CA THR A 212 -0.61 -33.57 -0.96
C THR A 212 0.12 -33.75 0.36
N ALA A 213 1.24 -33.08 0.56
CA ALA A 213 1.98 -33.12 1.83
C ALA A 213 1.16 -32.51 2.98
N VAL A 214 0.48 -31.37 2.72
CA VAL A 214 -0.43 -30.74 3.69
C VAL A 214 -1.59 -31.68 4.06
N LYS A 215 -2.20 -32.35 3.09
CA LYS A 215 -3.27 -33.31 3.31
C LYS A 215 -2.82 -34.49 4.16
N ALA A 216 -1.64 -35.01 3.91
CA ALA A 216 -1.07 -36.12 4.67
C ALA A 216 -0.74 -35.74 6.13
N ALA A 217 -0.47 -34.46 6.42
CA ALA A 217 -0.18 -33.96 7.75
C ALA A 217 -1.43 -33.77 8.64
N ASN A 218 -2.64 -33.93 8.09
CA ASN A 218 -3.93 -33.83 8.80
C ASN A 218 -4.03 -32.57 9.67
N VAL A 219 -3.80 -31.41 9.09
CA VAL A 219 -3.82 -30.12 9.77
C VAL A 219 -5.23 -29.52 9.87
N GLU A 220 -5.41 -28.59 10.80
CA GLU A 220 -6.70 -27.93 11.07
C GLU A 220 -6.89 -26.63 10.30
N ALA A 221 -5.77 -25.99 9.87
CA ALA A 221 -5.75 -24.81 9.02
C ALA A 221 -4.43 -24.72 8.25
N VAL A 222 -4.40 -23.86 7.23
CA VAL A 222 -3.18 -23.53 6.48
C VAL A 222 -2.94 -22.03 6.58
N PHE A 223 -1.74 -21.61 7.01
CA PHE A 223 -1.29 -20.25 6.85
C PHE A 223 -0.57 -20.10 5.51
N LEU A 224 -1.06 -19.18 4.69
CA LEU A 224 -0.61 -18.97 3.30
C LEU A 224 -0.26 -17.47 3.10
N PRO A 225 0.89 -17.00 3.62
CA PRO A 225 1.38 -15.66 3.39
C PRO A 225 1.95 -15.54 1.99
N GLY A 226 1.12 -15.14 1.04
CA GLY A 226 1.46 -14.98 -0.37
C GLY A 226 0.64 -13.88 -1.00
N TYR A 227 0.90 -13.60 -2.28
CA TYR A 227 0.09 -12.67 -3.03
C TYR A 227 -1.11 -13.35 -3.67
N TYR A 228 -2.12 -12.56 -4.02
CA TYR A 228 -3.46 -13.02 -4.40
C TYR A 228 -3.49 -14.07 -5.51
N THR A 229 -2.63 -13.98 -6.52
CA THR A 229 -2.68 -14.88 -7.68
C THR A 229 -2.37 -16.32 -7.28
N GLU A 230 -1.18 -16.56 -6.69
CA GLU A 230 -0.78 -17.90 -6.26
C GLU A 230 -1.67 -18.39 -5.10
N SER A 231 -2.03 -17.50 -4.18
CA SER A 231 -2.89 -17.86 -3.04
C SER A 231 -4.25 -18.39 -3.50
N ALA A 232 -4.90 -17.71 -4.44
CA ALA A 232 -6.17 -18.16 -5.00
C ALA A 232 -6.04 -19.50 -5.75
N LEU A 233 -4.97 -19.70 -6.52
CA LEU A 233 -4.69 -20.96 -7.21
C LEU A 233 -4.44 -22.11 -6.22
N ILE A 234 -3.67 -21.87 -5.16
CA ILE A 234 -3.38 -22.85 -4.11
C ILE A 234 -4.68 -23.28 -3.43
N VAL A 235 -5.52 -22.33 -3.02
CA VAL A 235 -6.79 -22.65 -2.35
C VAL A 235 -7.72 -23.41 -3.30
N ARG A 236 -7.83 -23.02 -4.58
CA ARG A 236 -8.64 -23.74 -5.56
C ARG A 236 -8.17 -25.19 -5.73
N GLN A 237 -6.87 -25.41 -5.94
CA GLN A 237 -6.32 -26.77 -6.06
C GLN A 237 -6.45 -27.57 -4.76
N ALA A 238 -6.41 -26.92 -3.59
CA ALA A 238 -6.67 -27.58 -2.31
C ALA A 238 -8.11 -28.15 -2.26
N ARG A 239 -9.11 -27.38 -2.70
CA ARG A 239 -10.49 -27.84 -2.77
C ARG A 239 -10.67 -29.00 -3.77
N GLU A 240 -10.01 -28.93 -4.93
CA GLU A 240 -9.98 -30.04 -5.90
C GLU A 240 -9.41 -31.34 -5.31
N LEU A 241 -8.46 -31.24 -4.39
CA LEU A 241 -7.89 -32.37 -3.65
C LEU A 241 -8.72 -32.78 -2.42
N GLY A 242 -9.85 -32.12 -2.17
CA GLY A 242 -10.74 -32.41 -1.05
C GLY A 242 -10.29 -31.83 0.29
N LEU A 243 -9.36 -30.87 0.31
CA LEU A 243 -9.01 -30.12 1.53
C LEU A 243 -10.08 -29.04 1.78
N THR A 244 -10.88 -29.21 2.82
CA THR A 244 -11.97 -28.28 3.19
C THR A 244 -11.63 -27.36 4.36
N ILE A 245 -10.44 -27.52 4.94
CA ILE A 245 -9.95 -26.70 6.06
C ILE A 245 -9.80 -25.22 5.68
N PRO A 246 -9.86 -24.28 6.64
CA PRO A 246 -9.64 -22.87 6.37
C PRO A 246 -8.20 -22.58 5.95
N PHE A 247 -8.07 -21.65 5.01
CA PHE A 247 -6.80 -21.01 4.67
C PHE A 247 -6.79 -19.59 5.23
N LEU A 248 -5.63 -19.19 5.77
CA LEU A 248 -5.40 -17.91 6.42
C LEU A 248 -4.34 -17.14 5.63
N GLY A 249 -4.67 -15.95 5.15
CA GLY A 249 -3.75 -15.07 4.43
C GLY A 249 -3.35 -13.84 5.23
N GLY A 250 -2.46 -13.07 4.65
CA GLY A 250 -2.17 -11.70 5.05
C GLY A 250 -2.70 -10.70 4.03
N ASP A 251 -2.32 -9.43 4.17
CA ASP A 251 -2.73 -8.32 3.32
C ASP A 251 -2.38 -8.50 1.83
N GLY A 252 -1.43 -9.36 1.51
CA GLY A 252 -1.15 -9.78 0.14
C GLY A 252 -2.29 -10.49 -0.60
N TRP A 253 -3.39 -10.82 0.11
CA TRP A 253 -4.62 -11.34 -0.50
C TRP A 253 -5.58 -10.23 -0.96
N GLU A 254 -5.32 -8.99 -0.59
CA GLU A 254 -6.17 -7.83 -0.88
C GLU A 254 -6.19 -7.52 -2.39
N SER A 255 -7.14 -8.09 -3.09
CA SER A 255 -7.38 -7.85 -4.53
C SER A 255 -8.71 -8.46 -4.95
N ASP A 256 -9.46 -7.79 -5.80
CA ASP A 256 -10.64 -8.36 -6.47
C ASP A 256 -10.28 -9.60 -7.29
N LYS A 257 -9.04 -9.65 -7.83
CA LYS A 257 -8.52 -10.82 -8.56
C LYS A 257 -8.44 -12.08 -7.70
N LEU A 258 -8.30 -11.95 -6.38
CA LEU A 258 -8.36 -13.10 -5.48
C LEU A 258 -9.70 -13.85 -5.68
N LEU A 259 -10.82 -13.11 -5.65
CA LEU A 259 -12.16 -13.68 -5.82
C LEU A 259 -12.41 -14.15 -7.26
N GLU A 260 -11.92 -13.41 -8.26
CA GLU A 260 -12.06 -13.81 -9.68
C GLU A 260 -11.36 -15.15 -9.97
N ILE A 261 -10.18 -15.39 -9.38
CA ILE A 261 -9.39 -16.60 -9.60
C ILE A 261 -9.89 -17.76 -8.74
N GLY A 262 -10.16 -17.50 -7.46
CA GLY A 262 -10.44 -18.53 -6.48
C GLY A 262 -11.94 -18.88 -6.36
N GLY A 263 -12.83 -17.93 -6.63
CA GLY A 263 -14.29 -18.10 -6.59
C GLY A 263 -14.77 -18.73 -5.29
N ASP A 264 -15.70 -19.68 -5.39
CA ASP A 264 -16.26 -20.40 -4.24
C ASP A 264 -15.25 -21.24 -3.45
N ALA A 265 -14.10 -21.57 -4.04
CA ALA A 265 -13.04 -22.28 -3.34
C ALA A 265 -12.52 -21.51 -2.11
N LEU A 266 -12.62 -20.18 -2.13
CA LEU A 266 -12.20 -19.31 -1.04
C LEU A 266 -13.18 -19.24 0.13
N ASN A 267 -14.37 -19.80 0.01
CA ASN A 267 -15.33 -19.80 1.11
C ASN A 267 -14.74 -20.47 2.37
N GLY A 268 -14.89 -19.80 3.52
CA GLY A 268 -14.32 -20.23 4.79
C GLY A 268 -12.83 -19.86 4.98
N CYS A 269 -12.25 -19.09 4.07
CA CYS A 269 -10.92 -18.50 4.23
C CYS A 269 -11.00 -17.13 4.92
N PHE A 270 -9.84 -16.71 5.47
CA PHE A 270 -9.69 -15.44 6.18
C PHE A 270 -8.36 -14.79 5.81
N TYR A 271 -8.28 -13.48 5.87
CA TYR A 271 -7.01 -12.78 5.76
C TYR A 271 -7.01 -11.48 6.57
N SER A 272 -5.83 -11.04 6.97
CA SER A 272 -5.64 -9.73 7.61
C SER A 272 -5.37 -8.66 6.57
N THR A 273 -5.92 -7.46 6.81
CA THR A 273 -5.72 -6.28 5.97
C THR A 273 -5.70 -5.01 6.81
N HIS A 274 -5.47 -3.85 6.18
CA HIS A 274 -5.31 -2.56 6.85
C HIS A 274 -6.60 -1.76 6.98
N PHE A 275 -7.65 -2.13 6.24
CA PHE A 275 -8.84 -1.32 6.07
C PHE A 275 -10.03 -2.19 5.70
N SER A 276 -11.23 -1.74 6.04
CA SER A 276 -12.47 -2.26 5.49
C SER A 276 -13.42 -1.09 5.20
N PRO A 277 -14.03 -1.04 4.01
CA PRO A 277 -15.02 -0.01 3.68
C PRO A 277 -16.30 -0.14 4.53
N GLU A 278 -16.48 -1.24 5.25
CA GLU A 278 -17.60 -1.49 6.18
C GLU A 278 -17.33 -0.94 7.59
N ASN A 279 -16.14 -0.39 7.86
CA ASN A 279 -15.82 0.21 9.15
C ASN A 279 -16.71 1.45 9.39
N GLN A 280 -17.26 1.55 10.60
CA GLN A 280 -18.23 2.60 10.99
C GLN A 280 -17.55 3.93 11.38
N ASP A 281 -16.24 4.05 11.29
CA ASP A 281 -15.55 5.32 11.54
C ASP A 281 -16.00 6.38 10.51
N PRO A 282 -16.44 7.58 10.94
CA PRO A 282 -16.86 8.65 10.02
C PRO A 282 -15.80 9.01 8.97
N LYS A 283 -14.51 8.92 9.29
CA LYS A 283 -13.41 9.17 8.34
C LYS A 283 -13.34 8.13 7.25
N VAL A 284 -13.60 6.87 7.59
CA VAL A 284 -13.71 5.79 6.60
C VAL A 284 -14.90 6.05 5.67
N ALA A 285 -16.06 6.37 6.23
CA ALA A 285 -17.26 6.67 5.44
C ALA A 285 -17.05 7.86 4.47
N GLU A 286 -16.42 8.94 4.96
CA GLU A 286 -16.05 10.10 4.14
C GLU A 286 -15.12 9.71 2.98
N PHE A 287 -14.05 8.97 3.27
CA PHE A 287 -13.11 8.50 2.25
C PHE A 287 -13.80 7.61 1.20
N VAL A 288 -14.59 6.63 1.64
CA VAL A 288 -15.34 5.74 0.74
C VAL A 288 -16.28 6.51 -0.18
N GLN A 289 -17.00 7.50 0.36
CA GLN A 289 -17.90 8.33 -0.42
C GLN A 289 -17.14 9.14 -1.49
N LYS A 290 -16.04 9.80 -1.11
CA LYS A 290 -15.20 10.58 -2.03
C LYS A 290 -14.58 9.70 -3.11
N PHE A 291 -14.06 8.55 -2.71
CA PHE A 291 -13.45 7.60 -3.64
C PHE A 291 -14.45 7.10 -4.68
N LYS A 292 -15.65 6.69 -4.25
CA LYS A 292 -16.73 6.30 -5.15
C LYS A 292 -17.15 7.42 -6.10
N ALA A 293 -17.25 8.64 -5.62
CA ALA A 293 -17.58 9.79 -6.46
C ALA A 293 -16.49 10.05 -7.52
N ARG A 294 -15.21 9.86 -7.18
CA ARG A 294 -14.09 10.07 -8.09
C ARG A 294 -13.89 8.94 -9.09
N TRP A 295 -14.14 7.68 -8.67
CA TRP A 295 -13.79 6.47 -9.42
C TRP A 295 -15.02 5.64 -9.81
N ASN A 296 -16.01 6.26 -10.49
CA ASN A 296 -17.16 5.59 -11.10
C ASN A 296 -17.88 4.58 -10.16
N ASN A 297 -18.08 4.95 -8.90
CA ASN A 297 -18.70 4.12 -7.85
C ASN A 297 -17.90 2.87 -7.44
N GLU A 298 -16.60 2.81 -7.78
CA GLU A 298 -15.70 1.76 -7.30
C GLU A 298 -15.54 1.84 -5.78
N THR A 299 -15.55 0.70 -5.11
CA THR A 299 -15.30 0.65 -3.67
C THR A 299 -13.80 0.59 -3.41
N PRO A 300 -13.24 1.47 -2.56
CA PRO A 300 -11.81 1.44 -2.26
C PRO A 300 -11.46 0.19 -1.45
N ASP A 301 -10.26 -0.33 -1.70
CA ASP A 301 -9.60 -1.34 -0.90
C ASP A 301 -8.60 -0.71 0.09
N ALA A 302 -7.87 -1.56 0.82
CA ALA A 302 -6.88 -1.12 1.80
C ALA A 302 -5.71 -0.36 1.16
N PHE A 303 -5.30 -0.71 -0.04
CA PHE A 303 -4.16 -0.06 -0.70
C PHE A 303 -4.51 1.32 -1.24
N ALA A 304 -5.76 1.53 -1.67
CA ALA A 304 -6.26 2.86 -1.99
C ALA A 304 -6.26 3.78 -0.74
N ALA A 305 -6.73 3.26 0.40
CA ALA A 305 -6.73 4.02 1.65
C ALA A 305 -5.31 4.35 2.14
N LEU A 306 -4.37 3.41 2.03
CA LEU A 306 -2.98 3.62 2.42
C LEU A 306 -2.21 4.54 1.46
N GLY A 307 -2.46 4.45 0.16
CA GLY A 307 -1.91 5.39 -0.83
C GLY A 307 -2.37 6.83 -0.57
N TYR A 308 -3.66 6.99 -0.29
CA TYR A 308 -4.25 8.26 0.12
C TYR A 308 -3.60 8.82 1.40
N ASP A 309 -3.48 7.99 2.44
CA ASP A 309 -2.84 8.37 3.69
C ASP A 309 -1.36 8.73 3.52
N ALA A 310 -0.62 7.99 2.70
CA ALA A 310 0.79 8.27 2.44
C ALA A 310 1.01 9.65 1.81
N ALA A 311 0.16 10.03 0.85
CA ALA A 311 0.21 11.34 0.21
C ALA A 311 -0.19 12.47 1.19
N LEU A 312 -1.21 12.26 2.02
CA LEU A 312 -1.62 13.24 3.04
C LEU A 312 -0.55 13.42 4.13
N VAL A 313 0.05 12.35 4.62
CA VAL A 313 1.15 12.39 5.61
C VAL A 313 2.36 13.12 5.04
N LEU A 314 2.68 12.90 3.76
CA LEU A 314 3.75 13.63 3.08
C LEU A 314 3.46 15.14 3.01
N ALA A 315 2.26 15.52 2.58
CA ALA A 315 1.85 16.93 2.46
C ALA A 315 1.86 17.66 3.83
N ASP A 316 1.37 17.00 4.87
CA ASP A 316 1.44 17.49 6.25
C ASP A 316 2.89 17.68 6.72
N ALA A 317 3.76 16.70 6.43
CA ALA A 317 5.16 16.78 6.78
C ALA A 317 5.89 17.92 6.05
N ILE A 318 5.63 18.14 4.74
CA ILE A 318 6.16 19.28 3.99
C ILE A 318 5.68 20.61 4.62
N THR A 319 4.41 20.68 5.00
CA THR A 319 3.82 21.87 5.65
C THR A 319 4.51 22.16 6.98
N ARG A 320 4.70 21.15 7.84
CA ARG A 320 5.39 21.29 9.14
C ARG A 320 6.87 21.62 8.99
N ALA A 321 7.54 21.05 8.01
CA ALA A 321 8.94 21.34 7.71
C ALA A 321 9.14 22.77 7.15
N GLY A 322 8.11 23.36 6.51
CA GLY A 322 8.22 24.65 5.83
C GLY A 322 9.14 24.63 4.62
N THR A 323 9.61 23.47 4.19
CA THR A 323 10.57 23.25 3.10
C THR A 323 10.43 21.86 2.50
N THR A 324 11.02 21.65 1.32
CA THR A 324 11.14 20.34 0.67
C THR A 324 12.55 19.75 0.78
N ASP A 325 13.41 20.34 1.63
CA ASP A 325 14.75 19.80 1.90
C ASP A 325 14.68 18.40 2.52
N GLY A 326 15.43 17.45 1.99
CA GLY A 326 15.35 16.04 2.37
C GLY A 326 15.53 15.78 3.88
N PRO A 327 16.60 16.28 4.52
CA PRO A 327 16.79 16.16 5.98
C PRO A 327 15.65 16.74 6.82
N ALA A 328 15.19 17.94 6.50
CA ALA A 328 14.09 18.59 7.22
C ALA A 328 12.78 17.81 7.04
N LEU A 329 12.52 17.31 5.83
CA LEU A 329 11.34 16.52 5.54
C LEU A 329 11.38 15.15 6.24
N ARG A 330 12.55 14.49 6.29
CA ARG A 330 12.75 13.27 7.08
C ARG A 330 12.39 13.50 8.55
N ASP A 331 12.88 14.58 9.16
CA ASP A 331 12.62 14.89 10.56
C ASP A 331 11.14 15.19 10.81
N ALA A 332 10.50 15.90 9.90
CA ALA A 332 9.07 16.17 9.95
C ALA A 332 8.23 14.88 9.83
N LEU A 333 8.62 13.94 8.94
CA LEU A 333 7.97 12.64 8.81
C LEU A 333 8.14 11.81 10.09
N ALA A 334 9.34 11.75 10.66
CA ALA A 334 9.62 11.04 11.90
C ALA A 334 8.81 11.60 13.10
N ALA A 335 8.48 12.89 13.08
CA ALA A 335 7.68 13.56 14.10
C ALA A 335 6.15 13.41 13.89
N THR A 336 5.69 12.66 12.89
CA THR A 336 4.26 12.45 12.62
C THR A 336 3.61 11.70 13.78
N LYS A 337 2.60 12.33 14.40
CA LYS A 337 1.90 11.78 15.54
C LYS A 337 0.40 11.96 15.38
N ASP A 338 -0.32 10.86 15.58
CA ASP A 338 -1.78 10.83 15.66
C ASP A 338 -2.49 11.45 14.44
N PHE A 339 -1.85 11.35 13.26
CA PHE A 339 -2.38 11.87 12.00
C PHE A 339 -3.66 11.13 11.60
N PRO A 340 -4.78 11.84 11.32
CA PRO A 340 -6.07 11.22 11.03
C PRO A 340 -6.14 10.78 9.56
N GLY A 341 -5.86 9.51 9.29
CA GLY A 341 -5.94 8.91 7.95
C GLY A 341 -7.24 8.14 7.70
N ALA A 342 -7.48 7.79 6.43
CA ALA A 342 -8.58 6.93 6.00
C ALA A 342 -8.42 5.49 6.48
N SER A 343 -7.18 5.00 6.57
CA SER A 343 -6.85 3.67 7.10
C SER A 343 -6.62 3.68 8.63
N GLY A 344 -7.12 4.72 9.33
CA GLY A 344 -6.93 4.94 10.75
C GLY A 344 -5.82 5.92 11.08
N ARG A 345 -5.66 6.19 12.38
CA ARG A 345 -4.66 7.18 12.85
C ARG A 345 -3.24 6.67 12.64
N THR A 346 -2.36 7.54 12.17
CA THR A 346 -0.95 7.22 11.91
C THR A 346 -0.05 7.94 12.91
N THR A 347 0.71 7.17 13.68
CA THR A 347 1.84 7.66 14.47
C THR A 347 3.08 6.90 14.01
N ILE A 348 4.10 7.62 13.59
CA ILE A 348 5.38 7.04 13.16
C ILE A 348 6.23 6.79 14.41
N ASP A 349 6.69 5.56 14.58
CA ASP A 349 7.55 5.16 15.69
C ASP A 349 9.03 5.45 15.44
N ALA A 350 9.88 5.14 16.42
CA ALA A 350 11.32 5.36 16.33
C ALA A 350 11.99 4.52 15.20
N GLN A 351 11.36 3.43 14.75
CA GLN A 351 11.78 2.59 13.64
C GLN A 351 11.14 3.02 12.31
N ARG A 352 10.41 4.14 12.29
CA ARG A 352 9.73 4.74 11.13
C ARG A 352 8.58 3.90 10.58
N ASN A 353 7.98 3.06 11.43
CA ASN A 353 6.79 2.28 11.15
C ASN A 353 5.55 2.97 11.73
N ALA A 354 4.40 2.72 11.13
CA ALA A 354 3.13 3.18 11.70
C ALA A 354 2.55 2.12 12.66
N LYS A 355 2.11 2.56 13.84
CA LYS A 355 1.32 1.71 14.74
C LYS A 355 -0.14 1.76 14.32
N LYS A 356 -0.65 0.65 13.79
CA LYS A 356 -2.03 0.50 13.33
C LYS A 356 -2.58 -0.87 13.70
N GLY A 357 -3.88 -0.95 13.92
CA GLY A 357 -4.58 -2.23 14.06
C GLY A 357 -4.75 -2.92 12.71
N ALA A 358 -5.02 -4.22 12.75
CA ALA A 358 -5.38 -5.00 11.59
C ALA A 358 -6.89 -5.27 11.55
N THR A 359 -7.41 -5.40 10.34
CA THR A 359 -8.77 -5.87 10.08
C THR A 359 -8.70 -7.32 9.59
N ILE A 360 -9.48 -8.21 10.16
CA ILE A 360 -9.67 -9.57 9.64
C ILE A 360 -10.88 -9.56 8.72
N ILE A 361 -10.69 -10.05 7.51
CA ILE A 361 -11.73 -10.28 6.51
C ILE A 361 -12.05 -11.77 6.43
N SER A 362 -13.31 -12.11 6.38
CA SER A 362 -13.79 -13.46 6.06
C SER A 362 -14.30 -13.51 4.62
N ILE A 363 -14.13 -14.66 3.97
CA ILE A 363 -14.68 -14.88 2.62
C ILE A 363 -15.84 -15.83 2.71
N ARG A 364 -17.04 -15.36 2.32
CA ARG A 364 -18.31 -16.11 2.39
C ARG A 364 -19.12 -15.87 1.12
N ASN A 365 -19.61 -16.94 0.51
CA ASN A 365 -20.38 -16.85 -0.74
C ASN A 365 -19.66 -16.03 -1.83
N ALA A 366 -18.34 -16.27 -1.97
CA ALA A 366 -17.42 -15.53 -2.84
C ALA A 366 -17.48 -14.01 -2.66
N LYS A 367 -17.71 -13.55 -1.42
CA LYS A 367 -17.72 -12.13 -1.04
C LYS A 367 -16.82 -11.88 0.16
N LEU A 368 -16.17 -10.72 0.17
CA LEU A 368 -15.44 -10.22 1.32
C LEU A 368 -16.43 -9.69 2.36
N ALA A 369 -16.19 -9.98 3.62
CA ALA A 369 -16.99 -9.47 4.72
C ALA A 369 -16.08 -9.12 5.91
N PHE A 370 -16.31 -7.98 6.52
CA PHE A 370 -15.65 -7.60 7.76
C PHE A 370 -15.91 -8.68 8.83
N HIS A 371 -14.84 -9.14 9.48
CA HIS A 371 -14.96 -10.13 10.56
C HIS A 371 -14.69 -9.49 11.92
N LYS A 372 -13.51 -8.89 12.11
CA LYS A 372 -13.17 -8.15 13.33
C LYS A 372 -11.94 -7.26 13.13
N THR A 373 -11.73 -6.33 14.07
CA THR A 373 -10.50 -5.56 14.19
C THR A 373 -9.60 -6.15 15.28
N VAL A 374 -8.30 -6.15 15.06
CA VAL A 374 -7.26 -6.50 16.03
C VAL A 374 -6.48 -5.23 16.37
N ALA A 375 -6.45 -4.86 17.65
CA ALA A 375 -5.68 -3.71 18.12
C ALA A 375 -4.16 -3.98 18.01
N PRO A 376 -3.33 -2.92 17.81
CA PRO A 376 -1.87 -3.06 17.74
C PRO A 376 -1.25 -3.46 19.08
#